data_cc588a4355617db3a6dadda6620aca86
#
_entry.id   cc588a4355617db3a6dadda6620aca86
#
_cell.length_a   1.000
_cell.length_b   1.000
_cell.length_c   1.000
_cell.angle_alpha   90.00
_cell.angle_beta   90.00
_cell.angle_gamma   90.00
#
_symmetry.space_group_name_H-M   'P 1'
#
loop_
_entity.id
_entity.type
_entity.pdbx_description
1 polymer ?
#
loop_
_entity_poly.entity_id
_entity_poly.type
_entity_poly.pdbx_seq_one_letter_code
_entity_poly.pdbx_strand_id
1 'polypeptide(L)'
;MVTMMMVKDLPFCGYGINGFKAHYMDYQANFLMEKPNSGYMKLADNVSSPFNEYLNIMIKFGYLGMIILISGILLLIFCYCKDPKYEKRIALYSLLSIGIFSMFSYPFTYPFVWIIICLDIFVLMRGNIVLNIQKNYKNILYVFAIAVCSWGGIKLYQRINAEYQWGKIAYSTANENLAIYYKLMSVMGNNPYFLYNYSVALFELNRLNES
;
A
#
# COMPACT_ATOMS: atom_id res chain seq x y z
N MET A 1 -3.07 16.33 13.75
CA MET A 1 -2.16 17.45 14.10
C MET A 1 -0.72 17.08 13.75
N VAL A 2 -0.15 16.02 14.28
CA VAL A 2 1.20 15.51 13.92
C VAL A 2 1.36 15.24 12.42
N THR A 3 0.40 14.56 11.80
CA THR A 3 0.38 14.29 10.35
C THR A 3 0.46 15.57 9.50
N MET A 4 -0.15 16.67 9.96
CA MET A 4 -0.08 17.95 9.25
C MET A 4 1.29 18.63 9.38
N MET A 5 2.04 18.35 10.45
CA MET A 5 3.44 18.78 10.57
C MET A 5 4.29 18.05 9.55
N MET A 6 4.13 16.73 9.44
CA MET A 6 4.81 15.94 8.38
C MET A 6 4.53 16.45 6.97
N VAL A 7 3.28 16.89 6.71
CA VAL A 7 2.90 17.45 5.40
C VAL A 7 3.59 18.80 5.12
N LYS A 8 3.84 19.63 6.14
CA LYS A 8 4.54 20.91 5.95
C LYS A 8 5.99 20.74 5.53
N ASP A 9 6.64 19.71 6.07
CA ASP A 9 8.06 19.42 5.81
C ASP A 9 8.26 18.41 4.68
N LEU A 10 7.20 18.17 3.89
CA LEU A 10 7.13 17.10 2.91
C LEU A 10 8.09 17.33 1.74
N PRO A 11 8.96 16.35 1.39
CA PRO A 11 9.68 16.35 0.13
C PRO A 11 8.73 16.30 -1.08
N PHE A 12 9.16 16.83 -2.23
CA PHE A 12 8.31 16.85 -3.44
C PHE A 12 7.79 15.48 -3.84
N CYS A 13 8.59 14.42 -3.69
CA CYS A 13 8.25 13.03 -3.99
C CYS A 13 7.72 12.25 -2.77
N GLY A 14 7.51 12.90 -1.60
CA GLY A 14 7.09 12.25 -0.37
C GLY A 14 8.22 11.50 0.35
N TYR A 15 7.86 10.88 1.48
CA TYR A 15 8.79 10.07 2.29
C TYR A 15 8.88 8.60 1.86
N GLY A 16 8.14 8.19 0.81
CA GLY A 16 8.07 6.79 0.37
C GLY A 16 7.01 5.95 1.09
N ILE A 17 6.87 4.69 0.67
CA ILE A 17 5.77 3.80 1.09
C ILE A 17 5.70 3.62 2.62
N ASN A 18 6.84 3.52 3.29
CA ASN A 18 6.94 3.37 4.75
C ASN A 18 7.21 4.70 5.49
N GLY A 19 7.19 5.83 4.77
CA GLY A 19 7.59 7.12 5.30
C GLY A 19 6.78 7.58 6.51
N PHE A 20 5.49 7.27 6.56
CA PHE A 20 4.67 7.58 7.72
C PHE A 20 5.19 6.87 8.98
N LYS A 21 5.40 5.55 8.91
CA LYS A 21 5.89 4.76 10.06
C LYS A 21 7.30 5.17 10.49
N ALA A 22 8.16 5.53 9.55
CA ALA A 22 9.54 5.89 9.81
C ALA A 22 9.68 7.22 10.56
N HIS A 23 8.82 8.19 10.26
CA HIS A 23 8.98 9.56 10.75
C HIS A 23 7.91 9.98 11.77
N TYR A 24 6.76 9.30 11.84
CA TYR A 24 5.63 9.72 12.67
C TYR A 24 6.01 9.90 14.14
N MET A 25 6.78 8.97 14.71
CA MET A 25 7.18 9.02 16.12
C MET A 25 8.09 10.21 16.44
N ASP A 26 8.98 10.58 15.54
CA ASP A 26 9.86 11.73 15.70
C ASP A 26 9.06 13.03 15.71
N TYR A 27 8.11 13.17 14.76
CA TYR A 27 7.20 14.31 14.72
C TYR A 27 6.26 14.37 15.94
N GLN A 28 5.80 13.20 16.42
CA GLN A 28 4.99 13.12 17.64
C GLN A 28 5.80 13.54 18.87
N ALA A 29 7.04 13.08 18.99
CA ALA A 29 7.93 13.47 20.09
C ALA A 29 8.18 14.99 20.11
N ASN A 30 8.52 15.59 18.96
CA ASN A 30 8.72 17.04 18.82
C ASN A 30 7.45 17.82 19.19
N PHE A 31 6.28 17.37 18.71
CA PHE A 31 5.01 18.00 19.06
C PHE A 31 4.71 17.97 20.57
N LEU A 32 5.01 16.86 21.23
CA LEU A 32 4.79 16.71 22.67
C LEU A 32 5.80 17.51 23.50
N MET A 33 7.05 17.65 23.02
CA MET A 33 8.05 18.53 23.65
C MET A 33 7.65 20.01 23.61
N GLU A 34 7.05 20.45 22.50
CA GLU A 34 6.53 21.81 22.39
C GLU A 34 5.31 22.08 23.29
N LYS A 35 4.55 21.03 23.66
CA LYS A 35 3.31 21.13 24.44
C LYS A 35 3.25 20.14 25.60
N PRO A 36 4.17 20.22 26.57
CA PRO A 36 4.32 19.22 27.63
C PRO A 36 3.11 19.11 28.58
N ASN A 37 2.35 20.20 28.76
CA ASN A 37 1.16 20.23 29.63
C ASN A 37 -0.16 19.92 28.91
N SER A 38 -0.11 19.47 27.65
CA SER A 38 -1.29 19.15 26.88
C SER A 38 -1.79 17.74 27.24
N GLY A 39 -3.11 17.54 27.34
CA GLY A 39 -3.72 16.20 27.51
C GLY A 39 -3.38 15.23 26.38
N TYR A 40 -2.70 15.66 25.32
CA TYR A 40 -2.27 14.86 24.18
C TYR A 40 -1.22 13.78 24.53
N MET A 41 -0.48 13.93 25.63
CA MET A 41 0.47 12.92 26.11
C MET A 41 -0.20 11.58 26.38
N LYS A 42 -1.46 11.61 26.88
CA LYS A 42 -2.26 10.40 27.14
C LYS A 42 -2.79 9.73 25.86
N LEU A 43 -2.78 10.45 24.75
CA LEU A 43 -3.24 10.00 23.43
C LEU A 43 -2.08 9.62 22.51
N ALA A 44 -0.85 9.71 23.01
CA ALA A 44 0.34 9.29 22.27
C ALA A 44 0.30 7.79 22.03
N ASP A 45 0.27 7.39 20.76
CA ASP A 45 0.24 5.99 20.35
C ASP A 45 1.08 5.79 19.09
N ASN A 46 1.55 4.56 18.89
CA ASN A 46 2.29 4.17 17.70
C ASN A 46 1.33 3.90 16.54
N VAL A 47 0.94 4.98 15.86
CA VAL A 47 0.01 4.92 14.73
C VAL A 47 0.74 4.47 13.47
N SER A 48 0.22 3.46 12.79
CA SER A 48 0.84 2.88 11.60
C SER A 48 0.46 3.57 10.29
N SER A 49 -0.63 4.35 10.27
CA SER A 49 -1.12 5.09 9.08
C SER A 49 -2.05 6.22 9.51
N PRO A 50 -2.13 7.34 8.76
CA PRO A 50 -3.10 8.38 9.02
C PRO A 50 -4.52 7.88 8.70
N PHE A 51 -5.53 8.33 9.48
CA PHE A 51 -6.96 8.05 9.23
C PHE A 51 -7.53 8.90 8.08
N ASN A 52 -6.74 9.13 7.05
CA ASN A 52 -7.09 9.88 5.86
C ASN A 52 -6.19 9.43 4.71
N GLU A 53 -6.78 8.84 3.67
CA GLU A 53 -6.01 8.31 2.54
C GLU A 53 -5.37 9.39 1.68
N TYR A 54 -5.94 10.58 1.61
CA TYR A 54 -5.35 11.68 0.87
C TYR A 54 -4.04 12.14 1.53
N LEU A 55 -4.04 12.23 2.86
CA LEU A 55 -2.82 12.52 3.63
C LEU A 55 -1.81 11.37 3.52
N ASN A 56 -2.29 10.12 3.49
CA ASN A 56 -1.46 8.94 3.32
C ASN A 56 -0.77 8.93 1.94
N ILE A 57 -1.52 9.22 0.87
CA ILE A 57 -0.98 9.37 -0.49
C ILE A 57 0.02 10.52 -0.55
N MET A 58 -0.31 11.65 0.06
CA MET A 58 0.56 12.82 0.09
C MET A 58 1.87 12.54 0.82
N ILE A 59 1.84 11.87 1.97
CA ILE A 59 3.05 11.50 2.72
C ILE A 59 3.90 10.49 1.95
N LYS A 60 3.27 9.50 1.31
CA LYS A 60 3.99 8.45 0.57
C LYS A 60 4.59 8.94 -0.74
N PHE A 61 3.83 9.70 -1.53
CA PHE A 61 4.16 10.04 -2.92
C PHE A 61 4.32 11.55 -3.16
N GLY A 62 4.19 12.36 -2.13
CA GLY A 62 4.35 13.80 -2.19
C GLY A 62 3.30 14.52 -3.03
N TYR A 63 3.66 15.70 -3.47
CA TYR A 63 2.84 16.50 -4.38
C TYR A 63 2.63 15.81 -5.73
N LEU A 64 3.60 15.02 -6.19
CA LEU A 64 3.49 14.24 -7.43
C LEU A 64 2.34 13.24 -7.34
N GLY A 65 2.21 12.51 -6.24
CA GLY A 65 1.11 11.58 -6.00
C GLY A 65 -0.26 12.26 -6.00
N MET A 66 -0.35 13.45 -5.42
CA MET A 66 -1.59 14.24 -5.42
C MET A 66 -1.96 14.74 -6.82
N ILE A 67 -0.99 15.18 -7.61
CA ILE A 67 -1.22 15.61 -9.01
C ILE A 67 -1.74 14.44 -9.85
N ILE A 68 -1.15 13.25 -9.71
CA ILE A 68 -1.60 12.05 -10.42
C ILE A 68 -3.03 11.66 -9.99
N LEU A 69 -3.32 11.70 -8.68
CA LEU A 69 -4.67 11.41 -8.18
C LEU A 69 -5.72 12.39 -8.74
N ILE A 70 -5.45 13.69 -8.65
CA ILE A 70 -6.37 14.73 -9.13
C ILE A 70 -6.56 14.61 -10.66
N SER A 71 -5.49 14.40 -11.41
CA SER A 71 -5.59 14.22 -12.87
C SER A 71 -6.39 12.97 -13.25
N GLY A 72 -6.25 11.87 -12.49
CA GLY A 72 -7.06 10.67 -12.66
C GLY A 72 -8.55 10.94 -12.40
N ILE A 73 -8.89 11.63 -11.31
CA ILE A 73 -10.28 12.01 -11.01
C ILE A 73 -10.86 12.89 -12.11
N LEU A 74 -10.13 13.91 -12.57
CA LEU A 74 -10.58 14.80 -13.66
C LEU A 74 -10.81 14.02 -14.96
N LEU A 75 -9.93 13.06 -15.28
CA LEU A 75 -10.11 12.20 -16.45
C LEU A 75 -11.41 11.36 -16.34
N LEU A 76 -11.71 10.79 -15.18
CA LEU A 76 -12.94 10.01 -14.98
C LEU A 76 -14.19 10.87 -15.09
N ILE A 77 -14.17 12.08 -14.53
CA ILE A 77 -15.26 13.05 -14.68
C ILE A 77 -15.44 13.44 -16.18
N PHE A 78 -14.34 13.69 -16.88
CA PHE A 78 -14.38 13.97 -18.32
C PHE A 78 -14.99 12.81 -19.12
N CYS A 79 -14.60 11.56 -18.82
CA CYS A 79 -15.16 10.36 -19.44
C CYS A 79 -16.68 10.25 -19.20
N TYR A 80 -17.13 10.59 -18.00
CA TYR A 80 -18.55 10.63 -17.68
C TYR A 80 -19.28 11.71 -18.45
N CYS A 81 -18.76 12.94 -18.47
CA CYS A 81 -19.40 14.08 -19.17
C CYS A 81 -19.53 13.87 -20.68
N LYS A 82 -18.60 13.10 -21.27
CA LYS A 82 -18.63 12.80 -22.71
C LYS A 82 -19.76 11.84 -23.12
N ASP A 83 -20.14 10.90 -22.23
CA ASP A 83 -21.18 9.90 -22.51
C ASP A 83 -21.92 9.56 -21.20
N PRO A 84 -22.86 10.41 -20.74
CA PRO A 84 -23.51 10.30 -19.43
C PRO A 84 -24.62 9.25 -19.44
N LYS A 85 -24.24 7.96 -19.33
CA LYS A 85 -25.17 6.83 -19.22
C LYS A 85 -25.53 6.55 -17.76
N TYR A 86 -26.67 5.90 -17.54
CA TYR A 86 -27.15 5.53 -16.20
C TYR A 86 -26.12 4.66 -15.44
N GLU A 87 -25.54 3.66 -16.11
CA GLU A 87 -24.52 2.76 -15.54
C GLU A 87 -23.28 3.54 -15.07
N LYS A 88 -22.83 4.51 -15.87
CA LYS A 88 -21.69 5.38 -15.53
C LYS A 88 -21.99 6.32 -14.37
N ARG A 89 -23.24 6.71 -14.20
CA ARG A 89 -23.68 7.53 -13.06
C ARG A 89 -23.56 6.74 -11.75
N ILE A 90 -23.97 5.46 -11.76
CA ILE A 90 -23.82 4.58 -10.59
C ILE A 90 -22.35 4.42 -10.23
N ALA A 91 -21.49 4.13 -11.22
CA ALA A 91 -20.06 3.99 -11.01
C ALA A 91 -19.41 5.28 -10.45
N LEU A 92 -19.83 6.45 -10.95
CA LEU A 92 -19.35 7.73 -10.44
C LEU A 92 -19.77 7.95 -8.97
N TYR A 93 -21.01 7.64 -8.61
CA TYR A 93 -21.47 7.75 -7.22
C TYR A 93 -20.79 6.76 -6.29
N SER A 94 -20.50 5.55 -6.76
CA SER A 94 -19.71 4.56 -6.02
C SER A 94 -18.31 5.10 -5.71
N LEU A 95 -17.59 5.61 -6.73
CA LEU A 95 -16.27 6.24 -6.54
C LEU A 95 -16.32 7.46 -5.63
N LEU A 96 -17.37 8.30 -5.76
CA LEU A 96 -17.56 9.45 -4.88
C LEU A 96 -17.74 9.02 -3.42
N SER A 97 -18.52 7.97 -3.18
CA SER A 97 -18.75 7.42 -1.83
C SER A 97 -17.44 6.89 -1.23
N ILE A 98 -16.65 6.14 -2.01
CA ILE A 98 -15.31 5.69 -1.59
C ILE A 98 -14.40 6.89 -1.31
N GLY A 99 -14.43 7.93 -2.16
CA GLY A 99 -13.67 9.16 -1.99
C GLY A 99 -14.02 9.90 -0.69
N ILE A 100 -15.30 10.04 -0.37
CA ILE A 100 -15.75 10.67 0.89
C ILE A 100 -15.31 9.81 2.09
N PHE A 101 -15.49 8.49 2.03
CA PHE A 101 -15.06 7.59 3.09
C PHE A 101 -13.55 7.63 3.32
N SER A 102 -12.77 7.82 2.27
CA SER A 102 -11.30 7.96 2.32
C SER A 102 -10.82 9.20 3.07
N MET A 103 -11.69 10.20 3.30
CA MET A 103 -11.37 11.38 4.13
C MET A 103 -11.29 11.06 5.63
N PHE A 104 -11.98 10.00 6.08
CA PHE A 104 -12.13 9.68 7.50
C PHE A 104 -11.64 8.28 7.85
N SER A 105 -11.16 7.52 6.88
CA SER A 105 -10.75 6.13 7.04
C SER A 105 -9.66 5.74 6.04
N TYR A 106 -9.26 4.47 6.04
CA TYR A 106 -8.23 3.88 5.18
C TYR A 106 -8.79 2.72 4.32
N PRO A 107 -9.77 2.98 3.42
CA PRO A 107 -10.40 1.93 2.62
C PRO A 107 -9.44 1.21 1.67
N PHE A 108 -8.35 1.85 1.24
CA PHE A 108 -7.38 1.27 0.31
C PHE A 108 -6.54 0.15 0.94
N THR A 109 -6.67 -0.08 2.23
CA THR A 109 -6.10 -1.25 2.91
C THR A 109 -6.85 -2.54 2.56
N TYR A 110 -8.12 -2.43 2.13
CA TYR A 110 -8.97 -3.58 1.84
C TYR A 110 -8.97 -3.95 0.36
N PRO A 111 -8.56 -5.18 -0.03
CA PRO A 111 -8.47 -5.59 -1.43
C PRO A 111 -9.80 -5.48 -2.21
N PHE A 112 -10.94 -5.73 -1.56
CA PHE A 112 -12.25 -5.65 -2.21
C PHE A 112 -12.60 -4.23 -2.68
N VAL A 113 -12.11 -3.19 -2.00
CA VAL A 113 -12.32 -1.80 -2.42
C VAL A 113 -11.61 -1.53 -3.74
N TRP A 114 -10.41 -2.09 -3.94
CA TRP A 114 -9.70 -1.99 -5.21
C TRP A 114 -10.44 -2.68 -6.35
N ILE A 115 -11.10 -3.81 -6.08
CA ILE A 115 -11.92 -4.50 -7.08
C ILE A 115 -13.09 -3.59 -7.51
N ILE A 116 -13.78 -2.96 -6.55
CA ILE A 116 -14.88 -2.03 -6.85
C ILE A 116 -14.35 -0.84 -7.67
N ILE A 117 -13.26 -0.21 -7.26
CA ILE A 117 -12.62 0.91 -7.97
C ILE A 117 -12.28 0.51 -9.41
N CYS A 118 -11.67 -0.65 -9.62
CA CYS A 118 -11.33 -1.13 -10.97
C CYS A 118 -12.57 -1.36 -11.83
N LEU A 119 -13.65 -1.93 -11.28
CA LEU A 119 -14.91 -2.12 -11.98
C LEU A 119 -15.56 -0.78 -12.34
N ASP A 120 -15.61 0.17 -11.42
CA ASP A 120 -16.18 1.50 -11.64
C ASP A 120 -15.39 2.26 -12.71
N ILE A 121 -14.06 2.23 -12.66
CA ILE A 121 -13.19 2.81 -13.69
C ILE A 121 -13.45 2.17 -15.05
N PHE A 122 -13.56 0.84 -15.11
CA PHE A 122 -13.86 0.12 -16.34
C PHE A 122 -15.20 0.57 -16.93
N VAL A 123 -16.26 0.68 -16.13
CA VAL A 123 -17.59 1.14 -16.57
C VAL A 123 -17.53 2.59 -17.08
N LEU A 124 -16.84 3.49 -16.36
CA LEU A 124 -16.71 4.90 -16.77
C LEU A 124 -15.94 5.06 -18.08
N MET A 125 -14.90 4.27 -18.28
CA MET A 125 -14.06 4.33 -19.48
C MET A 125 -14.67 3.61 -20.68
N ARG A 126 -15.62 2.71 -20.47
CA ARG A 126 -16.27 1.95 -21.51
C ARG A 126 -16.94 2.88 -22.56
N GLY A 127 -16.59 2.70 -23.82
CA GLY A 127 -17.13 3.49 -24.95
C GLY A 127 -16.44 4.83 -25.18
N ASN A 128 -15.63 5.34 -24.25
CA ASN A 128 -14.88 6.59 -24.41
C ASN A 128 -13.47 6.37 -24.97
N ILE A 129 -12.87 5.24 -24.64
CA ILE A 129 -11.58 4.84 -25.19
C ILE A 129 -11.85 4.00 -26.44
N VAL A 130 -12.05 4.66 -27.55
CA VAL A 130 -11.77 4.08 -28.84
C VAL A 130 -10.25 4.12 -29.02
N LEU A 131 -9.57 3.27 -28.27
CA LEU A 131 -8.24 2.89 -28.67
C LEU A 131 -8.43 2.12 -29.97
N ASN A 132 -8.32 2.83 -31.10
CA ASN A 132 -8.19 2.23 -32.41
C ASN A 132 -6.78 1.61 -32.49
N ILE A 133 -6.52 0.69 -31.53
CA ILE A 133 -5.30 -0.05 -31.47
C ILE A 133 -5.39 -1.02 -32.64
N GLN A 134 -4.54 -0.80 -33.64
CA GLN A 134 -4.36 -1.74 -34.75
C GLN A 134 -4.36 -3.17 -34.22
N LYS A 135 -5.05 -4.09 -34.90
CA LYS A 135 -5.29 -5.48 -34.45
C LYS A 135 -4.02 -6.17 -33.90
N ASN A 136 -2.87 -5.86 -34.48
CA ASN A 136 -1.57 -6.40 -34.07
C ASN A 136 -1.13 -5.96 -32.67
N TYR A 137 -1.39 -4.71 -32.26
CA TYR A 137 -1.01 -4.23 -30.93
C TYR A 137 -1.94 -4.74 -29.83
N LYS A 138 -3.20 -5.07 -30.13
CA LYS A 138 -4.10 -5.72 -29.15
C LYS A 138 -3.56 -7.05 -28.69
N ASN A 139 -3.08 -7.89 -29.62
CA ASN A 139 -2.52 -9.19 -29.29
C ASN A 139 -1.25 -9.06 -28.43
N ILE A 140 -0.37 -8.09 -28.74
CA ILE A 140 0.83 -7.81 -27.95
C ILE A 140 0.44 -7.36 -26.52
N LEU A 141 -0.56 -6.48 -26.39
CA LEU A 141 -1.05 -6.02 -25.09
C LEU A 141 -1.63 -7.17 -24.25
N TYR A 142 -2.39 -8.08 -24.87
CA TYR A 142 -2.92 -9.27 -24.18
C TYR A 142 -1.79 -10.21 -23.72
N VAL A 143 -0.81 -10.50 -24.58
CA VAL A 143 0.34 -11.33 -24.21
C VAL A 143 1.12 -10.70 -23.07
N PHE A 144 1.35 -9.38 -23.13
CA PHE A 144 2.02 -8.64 -22.05
C PHE A 144 1.22 -8.69 -20.75
N ALA A 145 -0.09 -8.47 -20.79
CA ALA A 145 -0.95 -8.54 -19.60
C ALA A 145 -0.94 -9.96 -18.99
N ILE A 146 -1.02 -11.02 -19.82
CA ILE A 146 -0.93 -12.41 -19.36
C ILE A 146 0.43 -12.68 -18.72
N ALA A 147 1.52 -12.20 -19.33
CA ALA A 147 2.88 -12.36 -18.79
C ALA A 147 3.04 -11.68 -17.42
N VAL A 148 2.53 -10.45 -17.26
CA VAL A 148 2.55 -9.71 -15.98
C VAL A 148 1.71 -10.43 -14.92
N CYS A 149 0.50 -10.88 -15.27
CA CYS A 149 -0.37 -11.63 -14.36
C CYS A 149 0.26 -12.96 -13.93
N SER A 150 0.88 -13.68 -14.87
CA SER A 150 1.56 -14.95 -14.59
C SER A 150 2.76 -14.74 -13.68
N TRP A 151 3.59 -13.74 -13.98
CA TRP A 151 4.73 -13.39 -13.13
C TRP A 151 4.30 -12.97 -11.71
N GLY A 152 3.27 -12.13 -11.61
CA GLY A 152 2.68 -11.74 -10.32
C GLY A 152 2.12 -12.93 -9.55
N GLY A 153 1.41 -13.84 -10.24
CA GLY A 153 0.88 -15.08 -9.68
C GLY A 153 1.98 -15.99 -9.12
N ILE A 154 3.09 -16.15 -9.85
CA ILE A 154 4.25 -16.94 -9.38
C ILE A 154 4.85 -16.32 -8.13
N LYS A 155 5.04 -14.98 -8.10
CA LYS A 155 5.57 -14.27 -6.92
C LYS A 155 4.64 -14.39 -5.72
N LEU A 156 3.34 -14.27 -5.93
CA LEU A 156 2.34 -14.45 -4.87
C LEU A 156 2.36 -15.87 -4.32
N TYR A 157 2.41 -16.89 -5.20
CA TYR A 157 2.51 -18.29 -4.78
C TYR A 157 3.79 -18.54 -3.95
N GLN A 158 4.94 -18.03 -4.41
CA GLN A 158 6.20 -18.13 -3.67
C GLN A 158 6.09 -17.51 -2.28
N ARG A 159 5.44 -16.35 -2.17
CA ARG A 159 5.22 -15.67 -0.90
C ARG A 159 4.31 -16.45 0.04
N ILE A 160 3.16 -16.90 -0.45
CA ILE A 160 2.20 -17.71 0.34
C ILE A 160 2.86 -19.00 0.84
N ASN A 161 3.59 -19.70 -0.04
CA ASN A 161 4.31 -20.92 0.33
C ASN A 161 5.41 -20.66 1.38
N ALA A 162 6.13 -19.54 1.25
CA ALA A 162 7.13 -19.13 2.22
C ALA A 162 6.49 -18.82 3.60
N GLU A 163 5.38 -18.09 3.63
CA GLU A 163 4.65 -17.82 4.88
C GLU A 163 4.09 -19.09 5.52
N TYR A 164 3.59 -20.01 4.70
CA TYR A 164 3.12 -21.31 5.21
C TYR A 164 4.26 -22.15 5.82
N GLN A 165 5.42 -22.20 5.17
CA GLN A 165 6.60 -22.88 5.71
C GLN A 165 7.10 -22.22 6.99
N TRP A 166 7.17 -20.87 7.01
CA TRP A 166 7.53 -20.12 8.20
C TRP A 166 6.56 -20.36 9.37
N GLY A 167 5.25 -20.37 9.12
CA GLY A 167 4.23 -20.65 10.13
C GLY A 167 4.42 -22.01 10.83
N LYS A 168 4.96 -23.00 10.12
CA LYS A 168 5.25 -24.32 10.70
C LYS A 168 6.45 -24.31 11.66
N ILE A 169 7.46 -23.47 11.37
CA ILE A 169 8.71 -23.44 12.14
C ILE A 169 8.75 -22.35 13.22
N ALA A 170 7.84 -21.37 13.15
CA ALA A 170 7.84 -20.21 14.04
C ALA A 170 7.68 -20.57 15.54
N TYR A 171 7.15 -21.77 15.83
CA TYR A 171 6.90 -22.26 17.18
C TYR A 171 7.71 -23.51 17.52
N SER A 172 8.67 -23.91 16.69
CA SER A 172 9.47 -25.13 16.90
C SER A 172 10.94 -24.79 17.27
N THR A 173 11.68 -25.76 17.80
CA THR A 173 13.03 -25.53 18.28
C THR A 173 14.01 -25.05 17.22
N ALA A 174 14.88 -24.10 17.56
CA ALA A 174 15.79 -23.41 16.66
C ALA A 174 16.76 -24.30 15.89
N ASN A 175 17.24 -25.39 16.52
CA ASN A 175 18.29 -26.26 15.96
C ASN A 175 17.92 -26.95 14.65
N GLU A 176 16.64 -27.32 14.45
CA GLU A 176 16.21 -28.08 13.27
C GLU A 176 15.81 -27.18 12.10
N ASN A 177 15.61 -25.90 12.36
CA ASN A 177 14.90 -25.00 11.43
C ASN A 177 15.77 -23.93 10.79
N LEU A 178 17.02 -23.76 11.21
CA LEU A 178 17.90 -22.71 10.69
C LEU A 178 18.07 -22.78 9.16
N ALA A 179 18.21 -23.99 8.62
CA ALA A 179 18.32 -24.20 7.16
C ALA A 179 17.07 -23.73 6.40
N ILE A 180 15.89 -23.82 7.03
CA ILE A 180 14.64 -23.35 6.45
C ILE A 180 14.58 -21.81 6.49
N TYR A 181 15.02 -21.19 7.59
CA TYR A 181 15.12 -19.73 7.67
C TYR A 181 16.04 -19.16 6.58
N TYR A 182 17.21 -19.75 6.34
CA TYR A 182 18.11 -19.35 5.26
C TYR A 182 17.43 -19.44 3.88
N LYS A 183 16.72 -20.53 3.61
CA LYS A 183 15.99 -20.71 2.35
C LYS A 183 14.88 -19.69 2.16
N LEU A 184 14.19 -19.32 3.23
CA LEU A 184 13.07 -18.36 3.19
C LEU A 184 13.54 -16.91 3.13
N MET A 185 14.81 -16.61 3.47
CA MET A 185 15.37 -15.26 3.54
C MET A 185 15.22 -14.51 2.22
N SER A 186 15.37 -15.18 1.07
CA SER A 186 15.24 -14.56 -0.26
C SER A 186 13.84 -14.03 -0.57
N VAL A 187 12.80 -14.59 0.08
CA VAL A 187 11.39 -14.22 -0.13
C VAL A 187 10.85 -13.41 1.05
N MET A 188 11.27 -13.71 2.27
CA MET A 188 10.75 -13.16 3.52
C MET A 188 11.64 -12.08 4.16
N GLY A 189 12.84 -11.82 3.63
CA GLY A 189 13.82 -10.90 4.21
C GLY A 189 13.35 -9.45 4.42
N ASN A 190 12.23 -9.05 3.82
CA ASN A 190 11.61 -7.75 4.03
C ASN A 190 10.47 -7.79 5.09
N ASN A 191 10.21 -8.94 5.72
CA ASN A 191 9.20 -9.05 6.76
C ASN A 191 9.85 -8.89 8.15
N PRO A 192 9.52 -7.84 8.91
CA PRO A 192 10.14 -7.57 10.20
C PRO A 192 9.88 -8.69 11.24
N TYR A 193 8.72 -9.32 11.20
CA TYR A 193 8.39 -10.43 12.11
C TYR A 193 9.20 -11.69 11.79
N PHE A 194 9.42 -11.96 10.50
CA PHE A 194 10.29 -13.05 10.07
C PHE A 194 11.74 -12.81 10.52
N LEU A 195 12.25 -11.59 10.31
CA LEU A 195 13.61 -11.22 10.72
C LEU A 195 13.78 -11.30 12.23
N TYR A 196 12.79 -10.85 13.00
CA TYR A 196 12.81 -11.00 14.46
C TYR A 196 12.90 -12.46 14.89
N ASN A 197 12.04 -13.34 14.38
CA ASN A 197 12.09 -14.76 14.72
C ASN A 197 13.40 -15.42 14.27
N TYR A 198 13.93 -15.01 13.12
CA TYR A 198 15.21 -15.50 12.62
C TYR A 198 16.38 -15.06 13.52
N SER A 199 16.40 -13.79 13.96
CA SER A 199 17.43 -13.29 14.86
C SER A 199 17.38 -13.99 16.24
N VAL A 200 16.18 -14.27 16.75
CA VAL A 200 16.00 -15.07 17.98
C VAL A 200 16.57 -16.48 17.80
N ALA A 201 16.29 -17.14 16.68
CA ALA A 201 16.82 -18.47 16.40
C ALA A 201 18.36 -18.49 16.30
N LEU A 202 18.97 -17.46 15.70
CA LEU A 202 20.42 -17.28 15.64
C LEU A 202 21.03 -17.06 17.04
N PHE A 203 20.38 -16.25 17.86
CA PHE A 203 20.79 -15.96 19.22
C PHE A 203 20.78 -17.23 20.09
N GLU A 204 19.73 -18.05 20.02
CA GLU A 204 19.62 -19.32 20.74
C GLU A 204 20.73 -20.32 20.36
N LEU A 205 21.23 -20.24 19.12
CA LEU A 205 22.33 -21.07 18.64
C LEU A 205 23.72 -20.46 18.86
N ASN A 206 23.85 -19.36 19.63
CA ASN A 206 25.08 -18.61 19.86
C ASN A 206 25.77 -18.10 18.59
N ARG A 207 25.03 -17.89 17.51
CA ARG A 207 25.52 -17.32 16.23
C ARG A 207 25.32 -15.81 16.18
N LEU A 208 25.82 -15.10 17.19
CA LEU A 208 25.60 -13.67 17.41
C LEU A 208 26.12 -12.78 16.27
N ASN A 209 27.10 -13.25 15.49
CA ASN A 209 27.64 -12.47 14.36
C ASN A 209 26.73 -12.48 13.11
N GLU A 210 25.68 -13.31 13.10
CA GLU A 210 24.75 -13.46 11.99
C GLU A 210 23.34 -12.89 12.31
N SER A 211 23.10 -12.48 13.56
CA SER A 211 21.80 -12.03 14.08
C SER A 211 21.46 -10.55 13.79
#